data_2376b1b588398a416d4d1a8e017b126b
#
_entry.id   2376b1b588398a416d4d1a8e017b126b
#
_cell.length_a   1.000
_cell.length_b   1.000
_cell.length_c   1.000
_cell.angle_alpha   90.00
_cell.angle_beta   90.00
_cell.angle_gamma   90.00
#
_symmetry.space_group_name_H-M   'P 1'
#
loop_
_entity.id
_entity.type
_entity.pdbx_description
1 polymer ?
#
loop_
_entity_poly.entity_id
_entity_poly.type
_entity_poly.pdbx_seq_one_letter_code
_entity_poly.pdbx_strand_id
1 'polypeptide(L)'
;MKKEDLQRLKDTGNCPRGNLRGVDLGGASLLEAVLRETDLSQANLRKALLRRAILVKANLREANLQEADLKGADLESADLYRADLFKAILEDVDLQDANLDQPDLRKAILIKADLRGANLFRARMQGADLSEADFYRADLEKSDLSDANLYKADLRESNLHGVNLEGANLQGADLEGANLFEADLTEANLEGLSLERTNLEFAKFLKTIMPDGHLHTRQ
;
A
#
# COMPACT_ATOMS: atom_id res chain seq x y z
N MET A 1 -24.90 2.76 -9.67
CA MET A 1 -25.30 3.53 -8.45
C MET A 1 -26.81 3.48 -8.27
N LYS A 2 -27.29 3.20 -7.06
CA LYS A 2 -28.71 3.34 -6.70
C LYS A 2 -28.93 4.68 -6.00
N LYS A 3 -29.92 5.45 -6.44
CA LYS A 3 -30.21 6.78 -5.85
C LYS A 3 -30.52 6.70 -4.34
N GLU A 4 -31.19 5.65 -3.94
CA GLU A 4 -31.55 5.37 -2.54
C GLU A 4 -30.31 5.16 -1.67
N ASP A 5 -29.30 4.44 -2.18
CA ASP A 5 -28.06 4.20 -1.44
C ASP A 5 -27.24 5.48 -1.25
N LEU A 6 -27.21 6.34 -2.28
CA LEU A 6 -26.58 7.66 -2.15
C LEU A 6 -27.31 8.56 -1.17
N GLN A 7 -28.65 8.52 -1.17
CA GLN A 7 -29.44 9.29 -0.21
C GLN A 7 -29.20 8.79 1.22
N ARG A 8 -29.19 7.46 1.42
CA ARG A 8 -28.87 6.83 2.72
C ARG A 8 -27.51 7.28 3.23
N LEU A 9 -26.48 7.27 2.34
CA LEU A 9 -25.14 7.75 2.72
C LEU A 9 -25.17 9.20 3.17
N LYS A 10 -25.89 10.08 2.43
CA LYS A 10 -26.00 11.50 2.76
C LYS A 10 -26.72 11.75 4.08
N ASP A 11 -27.78 10.99 4.36
CA ASP A 11 -28.61 11.18 5.55
C ASP A 11 -27.99 10.62 6.82
N THR A 12 -27.23 9.53 6.71
CA THR A 12 -26.76 8.77 7.87
C THR A 12 -25.24 8.69 8.00
N GLY A 13 -24.48 9.09 6.98
CA GLY A 13 -23.04 8.83 6.87
C GLY A 13 -22.70 7.36 6.59
N ASN A 14 -23.71 6.47 6.44
CA ASN A 14 -23.50 5.02 6.34
C ASN A 14 -24.22 4.42 5.14
N CYS A 15 -23.57 3.45 4.49
CA CYS A 15 -24.18 2.73 3.36
C CYS A 15 -23.63 1.29 3.22
N PRO A 16 -23.69 0.45 4.27
CA PRO A 16 -23.18 -0.91 4.16
C PRO A 16 -23.94 -1.68 3.07
N ARG A 17 -23.20 -2.48 2.27
CA ARG A 17 -23.72 -3.25 1.13
C ARG A 17 -24.42 -2.40 0.06
N GLY A 18 -24.15 -1.09 0.04
CA GLY A 18 -24.75 -0.16 -0.93
C GLY A 18 -24.10 -0.27 -2.30
N ASN A 19 -24.82 0.18 -3.33
CA ASN A 19 -24.27 0.34 -4.67
C ASN A 19 -24.02 1.83 -4.96
N LEU A 20 -22.78 2.25 -4.76
CA LEU A 20 -22.27 3.59 -4.98
C LEU A 20 -21.29 3.64 -6.16
N ARG A 21 -21.36 2.65 -7.07
CA ARG A 21 -20.48 2.58 -8.22
C ARG A 21 -20.50 3.88 -9.04
N GLY A 22 -19.31 4.40 -9.34
CA GLY A 22 -19.11 5.61 -10.14
C GLY A 22 -19.65 6.88 -9.50
N VAL A 23 -19.96 6.86 -8.20
CA VAL A 23 -20.45 8.05 -7.49
C VAL A 23 -19.37 9.13 -7.42
N ASP A 24 -19.76 10.40 -7.49
CA ASP A 24 -18.88 11.51 -7.16
C ASP A 24 -19.04 11.90 -5.68
N LEU A 25 -17.98 11.62 -4.91
CA LEU A 25 -17.80 11.93 -3.50
C LEU A 25 -16.49 12.72 -3.29
N GLY A 26 -16.03 13.44 -4.33
CA GLY A 26 -14.82 14.25 -4.25
C GLY A 26 -14.91 15.27 -3.12
N GLY A 27 -13.94 15.26 -2.18
CA GLY A 27 -13.91 16.12 -1.00
C GLY A 27 -15.02 15.87 0.02
N ALA A 28 -15.81 14.80 -0.12
CA ALA A 28 -16.87 14.48 0.84
C ALA A 28 -16.32 14.14 2.22
N SER A 29 -17.04 14.54 3.28
CA SER A 29 -16.75 14.09 4.65
C SER A 29 -17.44 12.74 4.90
N LEU A 30 -16.61 11.70 5.01
CA LEU A 30 -17.01 10.31 5.27
C LEU A 30 -16.29 9.80 6.53
N LEU A 31 -16.07 10.71 7.49
CA LEU A 31 -15.43 10.38 8.76
C LEU A 31 -16.23 9.29 9.49
N GLU A 32 -15.54 8.23 9.88
CA GLU A 32 -16.12 7.07 10.59
C GLU A 32 -17.31 6.41 9.84
N ALA A 33 -17.46 6.68 8.53
CA ALA A 33 -18.55 6.12 7.74
C ALA A 33 -18.51 4.59 7.71
N VAL A 34 -19.68 3.94 7.83
CA VAL A 34 -19.79 2.48 7.71
C VAL A 34 -20.14 2.12 6.26
N LEU A 35 -19.12 1.61 5.53
CA LEU A 35 -19.16 1.28 4.10
C LEU A 35 -18.76 -0.19 3.85
N ARG A 36 -19.02 -1.08 4.82
CA ARG A 36 -18.71 -2.52 4.69
C ARG A 36 -19.39 -3.12 3.46
N GLU A 37 -18.65 -3.91 2.68
CA GLU A 37 -19.16 -4.61 1.49
C GLU A 37 -19.83 -3.66 0.46
N THR A 38 -19.57 -2.34 0.52
CA THR A 38 -20.14 -1.34 -0.39
C THR A 38 -19.43 -1.39 -1.75
N ASP A 39 -20.19 -1.33 -2.84
CA ASP A 39 -19.62 -1.16 -4.18
C ASP A 39 -19.35 0.33 -4.44
N LEU A 40 -18.08 0.71 -4.33
CA LEU A 40 -17.51 2.03 -4.63
C LEU A 40 -16.63 1.96 -5.89
N SER A 41 -16.78 0.91 -6.71
CA SER A 41 -15.95 0.77 -7.91
C SER A 41 -16.12 1.97 -8.84
N GLN A 42 -14.99 2.46 -9.37
CA GLN A 42 -14.94 3.66 -10.23
C GLN A 42 -15.47 4.95 -9.58
N ALA A 43 -15.66 4.97 -8.26
CA ALA A 43 -16.08 6.18 -7.55
C ALA A 43 -15.00 7.25 -7.57
N ASN A 44 -15.40 8.53 -7.65
CA ASN A 44 -14.53 9.65 -7.38
C ASN A 44 -14.54 9.95 -5.87
N LEU A 45 -13.44 9.59 -5.18
CA LEU A 45 -13.20 9.85 -3.75
C LEU A 45 -12.00 10.79 -3.57
N ARG A 46 -11.62 11.53 -4.61
CA ARG A 46 -10.48 12.44 -4.56
C ARG A 46 -10.66 13.44 -3.42
N LYS A 47 -9.64 13.54 -2.54
CA LYS A 47 -9.64 14.40 -1.35
C LYS A 47 -10.78 14.11 -0.35
N ALA A 48 -11.46 12.97 -0.45
CA ALA A 48 -12.46 12.59 0.53
C ALA A 48 -11.83 12.38 1.92
N LEU A 49 -12.56 12.73 2.97
CA LEU A 49 -12.15 12.52 4.36
C LEU A 49 -12.74 11.20 4.85
N LEU A 50 -11.93 10.14 4.83
CA LEU A 50 -12.32 8.76 5.17
C LEU A 50 -11.67 8.28 6.47
N ARG A 51 -11.23 9.20 7.34
CA ARG A 51 -10.57 8.81 8.60
C ARG A 51 -11.47 7.89 9.41
N ARG A 52 -10.89 6.76 9.85
CA ARG A 52 -11.56 5.71 10.63
C ARG A 52 -12.83 5.16 9.97
N ALA A 53 -13.00 5.34 8.66
CA ALA A 53 -14.10 4.72 7.93
C ALA A 53 -13.95 3.20 7.93
N ILE A 54 -15.06 2.48 7.93
CA ILE A 54 -15.11 1.03 7.93
C ILE A 54 -15.46 0.56 6.52
N LEU A 55 -14.45 0.14 5.77
CA LEU A 55 -14.50 -0.26 4.37
C LEU A 55 -14.21 -1.77 4.18
N VAL A 56 -14.36 -2.56 5.25
CA VAL A 56 -14.13 -4.02 5.20
C VAL A 56 -14.84 -4.64 4.03
N LYS A 57 -14.11 -5.38 3.19
CA LYS A 57 -14.61 -6.02 1.96
C LYS A 57 -15.31 -5.09 0.98
N ALA A 58 -15.06 -3.78 1.05
CA ALA A 58 -15.58 -2.84 0.05
C ALA A 58 -14.93 -3.07 -1.31
N ASN A 59 -15.70 -2.86 -2.37
CA ASN A 59 -15.19 -2.87 -3.73
C ASN A 59 -14.80 -1.44 -4.14
N LEU A 60 -13.50 -1.15 -4.18
CA LEU A 60 -12.89 0.12 -4.56
C LEU A 60 -12.13 0.00 -5.90
N ARG A 61 -12.44 -1.01 -6.72
CA ARG A 61 -11.77 -1.22 -8.02
C ARG A 61 -11.82 0.03 -8.89
N GLU A 62 -10.66 0.44 -9.38
CA GLU A 62 -10.53 1.62 -10.26
C GLU A 62 -11.07 2.93 -9.62
N ALA A 63 -11.25 2.99 -8.30
CA ALA A 63 -11.67 4.21 -7.62
C ALA A 63 -10.56 5.26 -7.63
N ASN A 64 -10.93 6.53 -7.75
CA ASN A 64 -10.02 7.66 -7.61
C ASN A 64 -9.98 8.10 -6.14
N LEU A 65 -8.92 7.74 -5.43
CA LEU A 65 -8.63 8.08 -4.03
C LEU A 65 -7.46 9.09 -3.90
N GLN A 66 -7.14 9.81 -4.99
CA GLN A 66 -6.03 10.77 -4.96
C GLN A 66 -6.19 11.77 -3.83
N GLU A 67 -5.13 11.97 -3.05
CA GLU A 67 -5.09 12.91 -1.94
C GLU A 67 -6.18 12.65 -0.87
N ALA A 68 -6.86 11.49 -0.88
CA ALA A 68 -7.84 11.14 0.15
C ALA A 68 -7.18 10.87 1.50
N ASP A 69 -7.88 11.15 2.58
CA ASP A 69 -7.42 10.92 3.94
C ASP A 69 -8.13 9.70 4.53
N LEU A 70 -7.40 8.57 4.54
CA LEU A 70 -7.86 7.28 5.06
C LEU A 70 -7.19 6.92 6.40
N LYS A 71 -6.62 7.89 7.12
CA LYS A 71 -5.92 7.60 8.36
C LYS A 71 -6.77 6.77 9.33
N GLY A 72 -6.23 5.62 9.75
CA GLY A 72 -6.86 4.68 10.65
C GLY A 72 -8.14 4.03 10.10
N ALA A 73 -8.38 4.07 8.79
CA ALA A 73 -9.51 3.37 8.18
C ALA A 73 -9.29 1.85 8.17
N ASP A 74 -10.37 1.09 8.19
CA ASP A 74 -10.41 -0.36 8.14
C ASP A 74 -10.82 -0.81 6.73
N LEU A 75 -9.84 -1.30 5.96
CA LEU A 75 -9.99 -1.81 4.59
C LEU A 75 -9.66 -3.33 4.52
N GLU A 76 -9.80 -4.06 5.64
CA GLU A 76 -9.56 -5.51 5.65
C GLU A 76 -10.29 -6.18 4.48
N SER A 77 -9.55 -6.97 3.71
CA SER A 77 -10.06 -7.72 2.54
C SER A 77 -10.76 -6.84 1.47
N ALA A 78 -10.55 -5.53 1.45
CA ALA A 78 -11.10 -4.67 0.41
C ALA A 78 -10.45 -4.93 -0.96
N ASP A 79 -11.18 -4.68 -2.04
CA ASP A 79 -10.67 -4.78 -3.41
C ASP A 79 -10.35 -3.39 -3.97
N LEU A 80 -9.05 -3.07 -4.02
CA LEU A 80 -8.48 -1.82 -4.55
C LEU A 80 -7.77 -2.04 -5.90
N TYR A 81 -8.15 -3.08 -6.65
CA TYR A 81 -7.56 -3.34 -7.96
C TYR A 81 -7.52 -2.08 -8.82
N ARG A 82 -6.34 -1.67 -9.26
CA ARG A 82 -6.08 -0.45 -10.04
C ARG A 82 -6.63 0.84 -9.43
N ALA A 83 -6.83 0.90 -8.13
CA ALA A 83 -7.21 2.15 -7.49
C ALA A 83 -6.10 3.20 -7.60
N ASP A 84 -6.49 4.45 -7.75
CA ASP A 84 -5.56 5.58 -7.76
C ASP A 84 -5.50 6.22 -6.37
N LEU A 85 -4.42 5.93 -5.65
CA LEU A 85 -4.13 6.39 -4.28
C LEU A 85 -2.96 7.40 -4.26
N PHE A 86 -2.68 8.06 -5.41
CA PHE A 86 -1.60 9.02 -5.49
C PHE A 86 -1.69 10.09 -4.38
N LYS A 87 -0.63 10.17 -3.56
CA LYS A 87 -0.57 11.06 -2.38
C LYS A 87 -1.67 10.86 -1.34
N ALA A 88 -2.35 9.73 -1.30
CA ALA A 88 -3.32 9.44 -0.25
C ALA A 88 -2.62 9.30 1.12
N ILE A 89 -3.34 9.60 2.19
CA ILE A 89 -2.87 9.43 3.57
C ILE A 89 -3.50 8.15 4.11
N LEU A 90 -2.66 7.13 4.33
CA LEU A 90 -3.02 5.78 4.76
C LEU A 90 -2.29 5.42 6.07
N GLU A 91 -1.94 6.43 6.87
CA GLU A 91 -1.28 6.22 8.17
C GLU A 91 -2.18 5.39 9.11
N ASP A 92 -1.62 4.37 9.76
CA ASP A 92 -2.32 3.44 10.66
C ASP A 92 -3.52 2.71 9.99
N VAL A 93 -3.56 2.59 8.66
CA VAL A 93 -4.65 1.91 7.94
C VAL A 93 -4.55 0.38 8.10
N ASP A 94 -5.68 -0.30 8.20
CA ASP A 94 -5.75 -1.75 8.10
C ASP A 94 -6.07 -2.15 6.64
N LEU A 95 -5.13 -2.83 5.99
CA LEU A 95 -5.21 -3.37 4.62
C LEU A 95 -4.93 -4.89 4.61
N GLN A 96 -5.12 -5.58 5.74
CA GLN A 96 -4.87 -7.02 5.80
C GLN A 96 -5.68 -7.75 4.71
N ASP A 97 -5.01 -8.67 4.02
CA ASP A 97 -5.60 -9.49 2.94
C ASP A 97 -6.29 -8.67 1.83
N ALA A 98 -6.03 -7.36 1.73
CA ALA A 98 -6.61 -6.52 0.68
C ALA A 98 -6.00 -6.83 -0.69
N ASN A 99 -6.81 -6.68 -1.74
CA ASN A 99 -6.34 -6.78 -3.11
C ASN A 99 -5.92 -5.40 -3.63
N LEU A 100 -4.62 -5.17 -3.65
CA LEU A 100 -3.95 -3.99 -4.21
C LEU A 100 -3.15 -4.39 -5.47
N ASP A 101 -3.74 -5.16 -6.39
CA ASP A 101 -3.10 -5.48 -7.68
C ASP A 101 -3.10 -4.24 -8.58
N GLN A 102 -1.92 -3.78 -8.99
CA GLN A 102 -1.66 -2.63 -9.86
C GLN A 102 -2.21 -1.27 -9.37
N PRO A 103 -2.18 -0.90 -8.09
CA PRO A 103 -2.62 0.41 -7.63
C PRO A 103 -1.59 1.48 -7.95
N ASP A 104 -1.98 2.72 -7.94
CA ASP A 104 -1.06 3.86 -7.92
C ASP A 104 -0.96 4.43 -6.49
N LEU A 105 0.08 4.04 -5.76
CA LEU A 105 0.40 4.49 -4.40
C LEU A 105 1.59 5.47 -4.37
N ARG A 106 1.95 6.05 -5.51
CA ARG A 106 3.10 6.95 -5.56
C ARG A 106 2.92 8.13 -4.61
N LYS A 107 3.96 8.37 -3.80
CA LYS A 107 4.00 9.44 -2.79
C LYS A 107 2.88 9.34 -1.75
N ALA A 108 2.23 8.20 -1.60
CA ALA A 108 1.28 7.94 -0.53
C ALA A 108 2.01 7.80 0.82
N ILE A 109 1.31 8.04 1.91
CA ILE A 109 1.82 7.95 3.28
C ILE A 109 1.15 6.74 3.94
N LEU A 110 1.90 5.65 4.10
CA LEU A 110 1.44 4.38 4.68
C LEU A 110 2.19 4.06 5.99
N ILE A 111 2.59 5.09 6.74
CA ILE A 111 3.30 4.92 8.00
C ILE A 111 2.47 4.02 8.92
N LYS A 112 3.08 2.92 9.42
CA LYS A 112 2.43 1.94 10.30
C LYS A 112 1.18 1.26 9.72
N ALA A 113 1.02 1.27 8.41
CA ALA A 113 -0.05 0.53 7.75
C ALA A 113 0.12 -0.99 7.97
N ASP A 114 -0.98 -1.68 8.19
CA ASP A 114 -1.03 -3.13 8.25
C ASP A 114 -1.38 -3.69 6.86
N LEU A 115 -0.40 -4.24 6.17
CA LEU A 115 -0.50 -4.79 4.82
C LEU A 115 -0.27 -6.33 4.83
N ARG A 116 -0.43 -6.98 5.98
CA ARG A 116 -0.18 -8.43 6.10
C ARG A 116 -1.04 -9.21 5.13
N GLY A 117 -0.43 -10.09 4.37
CA GLY A 117 -1.11 -10.92 3.37
C GLY A 117 -1.69 -10.15 2.18
N ALA A 118 -1.52 -8.83 2.10
CA ALA A 118 -2.03 -8.04 0.99
C ALA A 118 -1.38 -8.40 -0.34
N ASN A 119 -2.16 -8.34 -1.42
CA ASN A 119 -1.67 -8.49 -2.79
C ASN A 119 -1.34 -7.12 -3.38
N LEU A 120 -0.04 -6.80 -3.53
CA LEU A 120 0.50 -5.57 -4.12
C LEU A 120 1.21 -5.84 -5.45
N PHE A 121 0.82 -6.90 -6.17
CA PHE A 121 1.43 -7.25 -7.45
C PHE A 121 1.44 -6.05 -8.39
N ARG A 122 2.63 -5.70 -8.93
CA ARG A 122 2.85 -4.54 -9.80
C ARG A 122 2.35 -3.21 -9.23
N ALA A 123 2.30 -3.05 -7.93
CA ALA A 123 1.97 -1.77 -7.31
C ALA A 123 3.01 -0.70 -7.66
N ARG A 124 2.57 0.54 -7.84
CA ARG A 124 3.42 1.71 -8.06
C ARG A 124 3.52 2.49 -6.78
N MET A 125 4.66 2.41 -6.08
CA MET A 125 4.89 3.00 -4.75
C MET A 125 6.09 3.93 -4.71
N GLN A 126 6.49 4.49 -5.87
CA GLN A 126 7.66 5.35 -5.95
C GLN A 126 7.53 6.55 -5.00
N GLY A 127 8.55 6.71 -4.15
CA GLY A 127 8.63 7.79 -3.16
C GLY A 127 7.54 7.74 -2.10
N ALA A 128 6.89 6.60 -1.88
CA ALA A 128 5.94 6.42 -0.77
C ALA A 128 6.65 6.36 0.57
N ASP A 129 5.99 6.80 1.63
CA ASP A 129 6.44 6.61 3.00
C ASP A 129 5.76 5.36 3.61
N LEU A 130 6.53 4.29 3.72
CA LEU A 130 6.14 2.97 4.20
C LEU A 130 6.83 2.64 5.54
N SER A 131 7.31 3.69 6.25
CA SER A 131 8.03 3.47 7.49
C SER A 131 7.17 2.78 8.53
N GLU A 132 7.76 1.78 9.20
CA GLU A 132 7.11 0.95 10.22
C GLU A 132 5.87 0.17 9.71
N ALA A 133 5.63 0.08 8.39
CA ALA A 133 4.52 -0.70 7.83
C ALA A 133 4.79 -2.21 7.93
N ASP A 134 3.74 -2.98 8.11
CA ASP A 134 3.77 -4.45 8.23
C ASP A 134 3.36 -5.10 6.89
N PHE A 135 4.33 -5.69 6.20
CA PHE A 135 4.15 -6.44 4.95
C PHE A 135 4.32 -7.96 5.14
N TYR A 136 4.17 -8.46 6.37
CA TYR A 136 4.34 -9.88 6.61
C TYR A 136 3.49 -10.71 5.64
N ARG A 137 4.17 -11.59 4.88
CA ARG A 137 3.56 -12.43 3.82
C ARG A 137 2.84 -11.67 2.69
N ALA A 138 3.06 -10.39 2.53
CA ALA A 138 2.50 -9.65 1.40
C ALA A 138 3.14 -10.07 0.07
N ASP A 139 2.38 -9.95 -1.01
CA ASP A 139 2.88 -10.16 -2.37
C ASP A 139 3.18 -8.81 -3.05
N LEU A 140 4.48 -8.48 -3.17
CA LEU A 140 4.99 -7.28 -3.81
C LEU A 140 5.67 -7.60 -5.17
N GLU A 141 5.38 -8.77 -5.76
CA GLU A 141 6.04 -9.19 -7.00
C GLU A 141 5.93 -8.11 -8.08
N LYS A 142 7.07 -7.74 -8.66
CA LYS A 142 7.19 -6.73 -9.74
C LYS A 142 6.65 -5.34 -9.38
N SER A 143 6.50 -5.03 -8.11
CA SER A 143 6.15 -3.68 -7.68
C SER A 143 7.35 -2.72 -7.82
N ASP A 144 7.05 -1.41 -7.89
CA ASP A 144 8.05 -0.37 -7.98
C ASP A 144 8.03 0.49 -6.70
N LEU A 145 9.04 0.27 -5.85
CA LEU A 145 9.31 0.97 -4.59
C LEU A 145 10.53 1.88 -4.71
N SER A 146 10.89 2.34 -5.91
CA SER A 146 12.04 3.24 -6.05
C SER A 146 11.85 4.51 -5.21
N ASP A 147 12.92 4.94 -4.55
CA ASP A 147 12.95 6.07 -3.62
C ASP A 147 11.95 5.95 -2.43
N ALA A 148 11.37 4.80 -2.17
CA ALA A 148 10.45 4.60 -1.05
C ALA A 148 11.17 4.56 0.29
N ASN A 149 10.50 5.02 1.34
CA ASN A 149 10.99 4.93 2.71
C ASN A 149 10.38 3.70 3.42
N LEU A 150 11.17 2.64 3.56
CA LEU A 150 10.81 1.39 4.25
C LEU A 150 11.51 1.28 5.62
N TYR A 151 11.85 2.41 6.23
CA TYR A 151 12.51 2.42 7.53
C TYR A 151 11.73 1.61 8.56
N LYS A 152 12.38 0.58 9.11
CA LYS A 152 11.79 -0.35 10.09
C LYS A 152 10.53 -1.11 9.61
N ALA A 153 10.29 -1.22 8.33
CA ALA A 153 9.18 -2.03 7.82
C ALA A 153 9.40 -3.53 8.11
N ASP A 154 8.33 -4.25 8.37
CA ASP A 154 8.35 -5.71 8.49
C ASP A 154 8.03 -6.33 7.12
N LEU A 155 9.04 -6.88 6.45
CA LEU A 155 8.94 -7.52 5.14
C LEU A 155 9.14 -9.04 5.23
N ARG A 156 9.04 -9.62 6.44
CA ARG A 156 9.27 -11.05 6.65
C ARG A 156 8.31 -11.91 5.82
N GLU A 157 8.88 -12.98 5.24
CA GLU A 157 8.14 -13.94 4.40
C GLU A 157 7.42 -13.31 3.20
N SER A 158 7.69 -12.04 2.85
CA SER A 158 7.06 -11.37 1.70
C SER A 158 7.66 -11.85 0.37
N ASN A 159 6.86 -11.76 -0.69
CA ASN A 159 7.30 -12.00 -2.07
C ASN A 159 7.71 -10.68 -2.72
N LEU A 160 9.02 -10.43 -2.85
CA LEU A 160 9.63 -9.26 -3.47
C LEU A 160 10.31 -9.62 -4.82
N HIS A 161 9.86 -10.71 -5.49
CA HIS A 161 10.43 -11.15 -6.76
C HIS A 161 10.35 -10.05 -7.83
N GLY A 162 11.50 -9.67 -8.38
CA GLY A 162 11.60 -8.65 -9.41
C GLY A 162 11.16 -7.25 -8.99
N VAL A 163 11.15 -6.98 -7.69
CA VAL A 163 10.83 -5.66 -7.15
C VAL A 163 11.89 -4.63 -7.54
N ASN A 164 11.48 -3.40 -7.83
CA ASN A 164 12.39 -2.27 -7.96
C ASN A 164 12.47 -1.53 -6.60
N LEU A 165 13.65 -1.58 -5.96
CA LEU A 165 14.00 -0.90 -4.70
C LEU A 165 15.12 0.13 -4.93
N GLU A 166 15.33 0.62 -6.16
CA GLU A 166 16.36 1.62 -6.46
C GLU A 166 16.19 2.85 -5.55
N GLY A 167 17.28 3.22 -4.85
CA GLY A 167 17.28 4.36 -3.94
C GLY A 167 16.43 4.22 -2.68
N ALA A 168 15.79 3.06 -2.45
CA ALA A 168 14.91 2.87 -1.29
C ALA A 168 15.70 2.85 0.04
N ASN A 169 15.09 3.38 1.10
CA ASN A 169 15.61 3.31 2.45
C ASN A 169 15.00 2.12 3.21
N LEU A 170 15.78 1.04 3.38
CA LEU A 170 15.36 -0.14 4.15
C LEU A 170 16.01 -0.20 5.53
N GLN A 171 16.64 0.87 6.01
CA GLN A 171 17.36 0.85 7.29
C GLN A 171 16.50 0.33 8.44
N GLY A 172 16.96 -0.73 9.07
CA GLY A 172 16.28 -1.38 10.21
C GLY A 172 15.01 -2.16 9.84
N ALA A 173 14.70 -2.36 8.54
CA ALA A 173 13.63 -3.26 8.12
C ALA A 173 13.96 -4.72 8.43
N ASP A 174 12.97 -5.60 8.45
CA ASP A 174 13.16 -7.04 8.63
C ASP A 174 12.78 -7.79 7.35
N LEU A 175 13.76 -8.47 6.75
CA LEU A 175 13.63 -9.22 5.50
C LEU A 175 13.73 -10.75 5.72
N GLU A 176 13.64 -11.25 6.97
CA GLU A 176 13.77 -12.68 7.22
C GLU A 176 12.80 -13.51 6.38
N GLY A 177 13.32 -14.43 5.59
CA GLY A 177 12.54 -15.30 4.73
C GLY A 177 11.93 -14.62 3.49
N ALA A 178 12.21 -13.34 3.25
CA ALA A 178 11.72 -12.64 2.06
C ALA A 178 12.35 -13.17 0.77
N ASN A 179 11.60 -13.12 -0.33
CA ASN A 179 12.07 -13.52 -1.65
C ASN A 179 12.39 -12.28 -2.51
N LEU A 180 13.68 -11.92 -2.60
CA LEU A 180 14.20 -10.82 -3.43
C LEU A 180 14.86 -11.33 -4.74
N PHE A 181 14.46 -12.48 -5.25
CA PHE A 181 14.96 -13.00 -6.53
C PHE A 181 14.76 -11.94 -7.64
N GLU A 182 15.81 -11.63 -8.38
CA GLU A 182 15.84 -10.59 -9.43
C GLU A 182 15.50 -9.16 -8.96
N ALA A 183 15.52 -8.85 -7.67
CA ALA A 183 15.26 -7.50 -7.17
C ALA A 183 16.35 -6.50 -7.61
N ASP A 184 15.96 -5.25 -7.84
CA ASP A 184 16.88 -4.15 -8.07
C ASP A 184 17.06 -3.33 -6.77
N LEU A 185 18.25 -3.47 -6.15
CA LEU A 185 18.64 -2.79 -4.92
C LEU A 185 19.68 -1.69 -5.20
N THR A 186 19.79 -1.24 -6.46
CA THR A 186 20.71 -0.17 -6.84
C THR A 186 20.49 1.06 -5.97
N GLU A 187 21.57 1.61 -5.40
CA GLU A 187 21.54 2.80 -4.52
C GLU A 187 20.67 2.65 -3.24
N ALA A 188 20.14 1.47 -2.95
CA ALA A 188 19.34 1.22 -1.74
C ALA A 188 20.19 1.27 -0.47
N ASN A 189 19.58 1.61 0.66
CA ASN A 189 20.20 1.57 1.97
C ASN A 189 19.72 0.35 2.78
N LEU A 190 20.61 -0.64 2.96
CA LEU A 190 20.36 -1.88 3.73
C LEU A 190 21.08 -1.87 5.09
N GLU A 191 21.56 -0.70 5.58
CA GLU A 191 22.33 -0.63 6.81
C GLU A 191 21.58 -1.23 8.01
N GLY A 192 22.25 -2.12 8.72
CA GLY A 192 21.73 -2.75 9.93
C GLY A 192 20.73 -3.89 9.71
N LEU A 193 20.45 -4.28 8.44
CA LEU A 193 19.57 -5.42 8.16
C LEU A 193 20.20 -6.77 8.49
N SER A 194 19.37 -7.74 8.86
CA SER A 194 19.69 -9.15 8.71
C SER A 194 19.19 -9.65 7.35
N LEU A 195 20.07 -10.28 6.59
CA LEU A 195 19.72 -10.95 5.32
C LEU A 195 19.63 -12.47 5.50
N GLU A 196 19.45 -12.94 6.72
CA GLU A 196 19.32 -14.36 7.02
C GLU A 196 18.07 -14.94 6.33
N ARG A 197 18.24 -16.10 5.69
CA ARG A 197 17.16 -16.80 4.98
C ARG A 197 16.50 -15.99 3.85
N THR A 198 17.07 -14.85 3.46
CA THR A 198 16.59 -14.01 2.34
C THR A 198 17.11 -14.57 1.03
N ASN A 199 16.24 -14.73 0.03
CA ASN A 199 16.66 -15.11 -1.32
C ASN A 199 17.06 -13.87 -2.13
N LEU A 200 18.36 -13.72 -2.42
CA LEU A 200 18.94 -12.59 -3.16
C LEU A 200 19.51 -13.05 -4.53
N GLU A 201 19.11 -14.21 -5.01
CA GLU A 201 19.64 -14.74 -6.28
C GLU A 201 19.26 -13.78 -7.43
N PHE A 202 20.25 -13.42 -8.25
CA PHE A 202 20.16 -12.43 -9.34
C PHE A 202 19.76 -10.99 -8.92
N ALA A 203 19.76 -10.66 -7.63
CA ALA A 203 19.55 -9.30 -7.19
C ALA A 203 20.72 -8.39 -7.58
N LYS A 204 20.44 -7.12 -7.89
CA LYS A 204 21.42 -6.10 -8.26
C LYS A 204 21.74 -5.20 -7.08
N PHE A 205 23.04 -4.86 -6.89
CA PHE A 205 23.55 -4.13 -5.73
C PHE A 205 24.45 -2.92 -6.10
N LEU A 206 24.29 -2.32 -7.26
CA LEU A 206 25.17 -1.21 -7.67
C LEU A 206 24.99 0.01 -6.73
N LYS A 207 26.08 0.46 -6.10
CA LYS A 207 26.11 1.57 -5.11
C LYS A 207 25.18 1.35 -3.90
N THR A 208 24.85 0.13 -3.58
CA THR A 208 24.03 -0.23 -2.41
C THR A 208 24.83 -0.09 -1.13
N ILE A 209 24.26 0.50 -0.09
CA ILE A 209 24.81 0.45 1.27
C ILE A 209 24.44 -0.90 1.85
N MET A 210 25.46 -1.74 2.10
CA MET A 210 25.27 -3.10 2.62
C MET A 210 24.97 -3.10 4.13
N PRO A 211 24.52 -4.22 4.72
CA PRO A 211 24.17 -4.29 6.14
C PRO A 211 25.25 -3.83 7.13
N ASP A 212 26.51 -3.97 6.76
CA ASP A 212 27.68 -3.53 7.54
C ASP A 212 28.05 -2.05 7.33
N GLY A 213 27.23 -1.30 6.58
CA GLY A 213 27.43 0.11 6.23
C GLY A 213 28.43 0.35 5.09
N HIS A 214 28.99 -0.69 4.47
CA HIS A 214 29.91 -0.53 3.35
C HIS A 214 29.17 -0.30 2.03
N LEU A 215 29.70 0.59 1.18
CA LEU A 215 29.15 0.84 -0.16
C LEU A 215 29.59 -0.27 -1.15
N HIS A 216 28.64 -0.99 -1.69
CA HIS A 216 28.89 -1.97 -2.75
C HIS A 216 28.90 -1.27 -4.13
N THR A 217 30.06 -1.27 -4.80
CA THR A 217 30.27 -0.50 -6.06
C THR A 217 30.41 -1.36 -7.32
N ARG A 218 30.22 -2.68 -7.21
CA ARG A 218 30.35 -3.62 -8.33
C ARG A 218 28.98 -4.20 -8.67
N GLN A 219 28.78 -4.47 -9.98
CA GLN A 219 27.64 -5.28 -10.47
C GLN A 219 27.89 -6.75 -10.23
#